data_974885e489cc72bc3f491a7c310dfa75
#
_entry.id   974885e489cc72bc3f491a7c310dfa75
#
_cell.length_a   1.000
_cell.length_b   1.000
_cell.length_c   1.000
_cell.angle_alpha   90.00
_cell.angle_beta   90.00
_cell.angle_gamma   90.00
#
_symmetry.space_group_name_H-M   'P 1'
#
loop_
_entity.id
_entity.type
_entity.pdbx_description
1 polymer ?
#
loop_
_entity_poly.entity_id
_entity_poly.type
_entity_poly.pdbx_seq_one_letter_code
_entity_poly.pdbx_strand_id
1 'polypeptide(L)'
;MSRIIVDSIRNSSASSDALTLSSDGKVAFPNNTGNILQVVSATKTDTASTNSTSFVTTGLEKAITITSGNKVLIFINLYVGQAAGFSVAFQLYNGSSLVTAFQGDDNSGSIRGFAGDFVTPYSYGQVSMSNSFLDSPSGTSQNYKVYFRNGYPNSSYGHAYINRPNTNPTHEQSVAACSTITLMEIAA
;
A
#
# COMPACT_ATOMS: atom_id res chain seq x y z
N MET A 1 -37.39 29.15 8.36
CA MET A 1 -36.18 28.46 8.80
C MET A 1 -35.12 29.46 9.17
N SER A 2 -34.55 29.37 10.37
CA SER A 2 -33.44 30.23 10.79
C SER A 2 -32.16 29.79 10.09
N ARG A 3 -31.33 30.71 9.66
CA ARG A 3 -30.09 30.51 8.93
C ARG A 3 -28.97 31.30 9.59
N ILE A 4 -27.84 30.67 9.88
CA ILE A 4 -26.61 31.33 10.29
C ILE A 4 -25.75 31.49 9.05
N ILE A 5 -25.30 32.66 8.73
CA ILE A 5 -24.40 32.98 7.61
C ILE A 5 -23.13 33.53 8.23
N VAL A 6 -22.03 32.78 8.11
CA VAL A 6 -20.71 33.16 8.61
C VAL A 6 -19.63 32.65 7.61
N ASP A 7 -18.53 33.37 7.55
CA ASP A 7 -17.38 32.97 6.72
C ASP A 7 -16.39 32.08 7.49
N SER A 8 -16.38 32.23 8.82
CA SER A 8 -15.52 31.45 9.70
C SER A 8 -16.08 31.29 11.11
N ILE A 9 -15.55 30.32 11.85
CA ILE A 9 -15.81 30.11 13.27
C ILE A 9 -14.48 30.06 14.01
N ARG A 10 -14.35 30.88 15.06
CA ARG A 10 -13.15 31.01 15.88
C ARG A 10 -13.50 31.18 17.36
N ASN A 11 -12.68 30.59 18.23
CA ASN A 11 -12.73 30.97 19.65
C ASN A 11 -12.21 32.40 19.80
N SER A 12 -12.84 33.21 20.62
CA SER A 12 -12.50 34.64 20.80
C SER A 12 -11.05 34.87 21.26
N SER A 13 -10.42 33.89 21.90
CA SER A 13 -9.03 33.97 22.36
C SER A 13 -8.03 33.34 21.40
N ALA A 14 -8.48 32.76 20.29
CA ALA A 14 -7.60 32.12 19.32
C ALA A 14 -7.05 33.13 18.31
N SER A 15 -5.80 32.91 17.85
CA SER A 15 -5.16 33.76 16.83
C SER A 15 -5.58 33.40 15.39
N SER A 16 -6.21 32.23 15.21
CA SER A 16 -6.65 31.72 13.90
C SER A 16 -8.04 31.10 13.97
N ASP A 17 -8.71 30.98 12.82
CA ASP A 17 -10.01 30.35 12.72
C ASP A 17 -9.92 28.86 12.93
N ALA A 18 -10.89 28.28 13.64
CA ALA A 18 -11.04 26.85 13.80
C ALA A 18 -11.66 26.21 12.55
N LEU A 19 -12.53 26.96 11.86
CA LEU A 19 -13.22 26.51 10.66
C LEU A 19 -13.40 27.72 9.73
N THR A 20 -13.14 27.52 8.44
CA THR A 20 -13.45 28.50 7.39
C THR A 20 -14.40 27.88 6.36
N LEU A 21 -15.29 28.71 5.82
CA LEU A 21 -16.22 28.33 4.76
C LEU A 21 -15.81 29.08 3.49
N SER A 22 -15.45 28.31 2.46
CA SER A 22 -15.11 28.90 1.16
C SER A 22 -16.39 29.27 0.37
N SER A 23 -16.25 30.18 -0.59
CA SER A 23 -17.37 30.61 -1.44
C SER A 23 -17.98 29.47 -2.28
N ASP A 24 -17.26 28.38 -2.50
CA ASP A 24 -17.74 27.17 -3.17
C ASP A 24 -18.44 26.18 -2.20
N GLY A 25 -18.66 26.58 -0.94
CA GLY A 25 -19.36 25.79 0.08
C GLY A 25 -18.52 24.73 0.77
N LYS A 26 -17.20 24.68 0.53
CA LYS A 26 -16.31 23.75 1.22
C LYS A 26 -15.95 24.25 2.61
N VAL A 27 -15.76 23.30 3.51
CA VAL A 27 -15.29 23.55 4.87
C VAL A 27 -13.79 23.26 4.94
N ALA A 28 -13.01 24.20 5.43
CA ALA A 28 -11.61 23.99 5.75
C ALA A 28 -11.37 24.13 7.25
N PHE A 29 -10.48 23.34 7.78
CA PHE A 29 -9.99 23.38 9.15
C PHE A 29 -8.53 23.83 9.12
N PRO A 30 -8.21 25.10 9.35
CA PRO A 30 -6.86 25.64 9.21
C PRO A 30 -5.80 24.96 10.09
N ASN A 31 -6.21 24.39 11.23
CA ASN A 31 -5.34 23.67 12.15
C ASN A 31 -5.55 22.15 12.01
N ASN A 32 -5.36 21.63 10.82
CA ASN A 32 -5.86 20.32 10.39
C ASN A 32 -4.85 19.18 10.50
N THR A 33 -3.82 19.31 11.35
CA THR A 33 -2.79 18.28 11.53
C THR A 33 -3.39 16.92 11.86
N GLY A 34 -3.01 15.89 11.09
CA GLY A 34 -3.45 14.51 11.31
C GLY A 34 -4.80 14.14 10.68
N ASN A 35 -5.53 15.09 10.09
CA ASN A 35 -6.80 14.78 9.43
C ASN A 35 -6.58 14.06 8.09
N ILE A 36 -7.49 13.14 7.77
CA ILE A 36 -7.53 12.49 6.45
C ILE A 36 -8.19 13.46 5.47
N LEU A 37 -7.45 13.85 4.43
CA LEU A 37 -7.92 14.80 3.41
C LEU A 37 -8.54 14.10 2.20
N GLN A 38 -7.99 12.95 1.83
CA GLN A 38 -8.53 12.11 0.75
C GLN A 38 -8.14 10.65 0.96
N VAL A 39 -8.91 9.77 0.37
CA VAL A 39 -8.66 8.32 0.33
C VAL A 39 -8.80 7.84 -1.11
N VAL A 40 -7.80 7.12 -1.59
CA VAL A 40 -7.84 6.44 -2.89
C VAL A 40 -7.41 4.99 -2.74
N SER A 41 -7.96 4.10 -3.55
CA SER A 41 -7.62 2.68 -3.49
C SER A 41 -7.50 2.05 -4.87
N ALA A 42 -6.83 0.92 -4.95
CA ALA A 42 -6.84 0.02 -6.08
C ALA A 42 -7.00 -1.41 -5.60
N THR A 43 -7.74 -2.20 -6.38
CA THR A 43 -7.92 -3.64 -6.19
C THR A 43 -7.36 -4.35 -7.42
N LYS A 44 -6.45 -5.29 -7.19
CA LYS A 44 -5.96 -6.22 -8.20
C LYS A 44 -6.74 -7.52 -8.09
N THR A 45 -7.49 -7.86 -9.12
CA THR A 45 -8.30 -9.09 -9.21
C THR A 45 -7.65 -10.15 -10.09
N ASP A 46 -6.81 -9.73 -11.02
CA ASP A 46 -6.02 -10.63 -11.86
C ASP A 46 -4.81 -11.20 -11.10
N THR A 47 -4.20 -12.22 -11.66
CA THR A 47 -3.05 -12.89 -11.04
C THR A 47 -1.73 -12.32 -11.57
N ALA A 48 -0.67 -12.44 -10.77
CA ALA A 48 0.70 -12.26 -11.23
C ALA A 48 1.58 -13.40 -10.74
N SER A 49 2.67 -13.68 -11.45
CA SER A 49 3.65 -14.68 -11.03
C SER A 49 5.07 -14.27 -11.41
N THR A 50 6.04 -14.71 -10.61
CA THR A 50 7.45 -14.54 -10.92
C THR A 50 8.29 -15.70 -10.39
N ASN A 51 9.29 -16.11 -11.16
CA ASN A 51 10.39 -16.95 -10.71
C ASN A 51 11.70 -16.17 -10.54
N SER A 52 11.64 -14.86 -10.76
CA SER A 52 12.80 -13.95 -10.67
C SER A 52 13.27 -13.81 -9.22
N THR A 53 14.57 -13.80 -9.03
CA THR A 53 15.25 -13.41 -7.80
C THR A 53 15.51 -11.91 -7.71
N SER A 54 15.17 -11.16 -8.76
CA SER A 54 15.09 -9.71 -8.72
C SER A 54 13.64 -9.27 -8.50
N PHE A 55 13.44 -8.14 -7.82
CA PHE A 55 12.11 -7.58 -7.62
C PHE A 55 11.48 -7.15 -8.94
N VAL A 56 10.26 -7.62 -9.20
CA VAL A 56 9.44 -7.27 -10.35
C VAL A 56 8.09 -6.75 -9.88
N THR A 57 7.39 -5.98 -10.70
CA THR A 57 6.09 -5.43 -10.31
C THR A 57 5.04 -6.53 -10.15
N THR A 58 4.21 -6.41 -9.11
CA THR A 58 3.00 -7.23 -8.98
C THR A 58 1.87 -6.78 -9.90
N GLY A 59 1.95 -5.54 -10.43
CA GLY A 59 0.84 -4.84 -11.07
C GLY A 59 -0.15 -4.19 -10.10
N LEU A 60 0.06 -4.30 -8.78
CA LEU A 60 -0.72 -3.57 -7.78
C LEU A 60 -0.05 -2.22 -7.53
N GLU A 61 -0.73 -1.16 -7.98
CA GLU A 61 -0.25 0.21 -7.80
C GLU A 61 -1.41 1.20 -7.67
N LYS A 62 -1.14 2.34 -7.04
CA LYS A 62 -2.08 3.45 -6.95
C LYS A 62 -1.34 4.78 -6.89
N ALA A 63 -1.79 5.73 -7.71
CA ALA A 63 -1.34 7.11 -7.66
C ALA A 63 -2.22 7.95 -6.72
N ILE A 64 -1.61 8.95 -6.10
CA ILE A 64 -2.27 9.97 -5.29
C ILE A 64 -1.56 11.31 -5.50
N THR A 65 -2.34 12.38 -5.63
CA THR A 65 -1.80 13.75 -5.62
C THR A 65 -2.09 14.36 -4.26
N ILE A 66 -1.06 14.79 -3.56
CA ILE A 66 -1.15 15.34 -2.20
C ILE A 66 -0.73 16.80 -2.17
N THR A 67 -1.10 17.50 -1.11
CA THR A 67 -0.54 18.82 -0.78
C THR A 67 0.91 18.64 -0.32
N SER A 68 1.79 19.54 -0.75
CA SER A 68 3.21 19.50 -0.35
C SER A 68 3.35 19.56 1.18
N GLY A 69 4.16 18.67 1.72
CA GLY A 69 4.40 18.51 3.16
C GLY A 69 3.49 17.50 3.85
N ASN A 70 2.35 17.14 3.25
CA ASN A 70 1.46 16.13 3.80
C ASN A 70 2.08 14.73 3.72
N LYS A 71 1.55 13.84 4.55
CA LYS A 71 1.97 12.43 4.61
C LYS A 71 1.00 11.53 3.86
N VAL A 72 1.44 10.32 3.55
CA VAL A 72 0.57 9.29 2.96
C VAL A 72 0.57 8.06 3.86
N LEU A 73 -0.59 7.75 4.44
CA LEU A 73 -0.81 6.49 5.12
C LEU A 73 -1.21 5.42 4.09
N ILE A 74 -0.41 4.37 4.03
CA ILE A 74 -0.50 3.30 3.04
C ILE A 74 -0.95 2.03 3.74
N PHE A 75 -2.01 1.38 3.23
CA PHE A 75 -2.41 0.03 3.63
C PHE A 75 -2.26 -0.89 2.42
N ILE A 76 -1.59 -2.01 2.63
CA ILE A 76 -1.39 -3.04 1.61
C ILE A 76 -1.93 -4.35 2.16
N ASN A 77 -2.80 -5.02 1.40
CA ASN A 77 -3.26 -6.36 1.67
C ASN A 77 -3.01 -7.23 0.44
N LEU A 78 -2.22 -8.29 0.61
CA LEU A 78 -1.79 -9.19 -0.45
C LEU A 78 -2.29 -10.61 -0.16
N TYR A 79 -2.75 -11.29 -1.19
CA TYR A 79 -2.95 -12.74 -1.17
C TYR A 79 -1.88 -13.41 -2.01
N VAL A 80 -1.10 -14.27 -1.36
CA VAL A 80 0.15 -14.81 -1.89
C VAL A 80 0.11 -16.32 -1.91
N GLY A 81 0.35 -16.90 -3.06
CA GLY A 81 0.63 -18.31 -3.22
C GLY A 81 2.10 -18.54 -3.54
N GLN A 82 2.64 -19.68 -3.13
CA GLN A 82 4.02 -20.04 -3.41
C GLN A 82 4.23 -21.55 -3.46
N ALA A 83 5.24 -21.97 -4.21
CA ALA A 83 5.69 -23.34 -4.17
C ALA A 83 6.24 -23.69 -2.78
N ALA A 84 5.92 -24.89 -2.32
CA ALA A 84 6.36 -25.38 -1.02
C ALA A 84 7.88 -25.32 -0.85
N GLY A 85 8.33 -24.81 0.29
CA GLY A 85 9.74 -24.72 0.63
C GLY A 85 10.46 -23.49 0.06
N PHE A 86 9.74 -22.47 -0.41
CA PHE A 86 10.32 -21.25 -0.94
C PHE A 86 9.78 -20.02 -0.22
N SER A 87 10.57 -18.96 -0.22
CA SER A 87 10.16 -17.66 0.34
C SER A 87 9.77 -16.68 -0.76
N VAL A 88 8.90 -15.75 -0.42
CA VAL A 88 8.59 -14.56 -1.23
C VAL A 88 8.94 -13.33 -0.42
N ALA A 89 9.37 -12.28 -1.07
CA ALA A 89 9.60 -10.98 -0.43
C ALA A 89 8.96 -9.86 -1.24
N PHE A 90 8.53 -8.81 -0.54
CA PHE A 90 7.84 -7.66 -1.11
C PHE A 90 8.56 -6.37 -0.79
N GLN A 91 8.59 -5.46 -1.77
CA GLN A 91 9.09 -4.09 -1.62
C GLN A 91 8.04 -3.09 -2.11
N LEU A 92 8.05 -1.90 -1.50
CA LEU A 92 7.23 -0.77 -1.92
C LEU A 92 8.10 0.24 -2.66
N TYR A 93 7.65 0.66 -3.82
CA TYR A 93 8.24 1.74 -4.60
C TYR A 93 7.30 2.92 -4.68
N ASN A 94 7.86 4.13 -4.74
CA ASN A 94 7.17 5.35 -5.10
C ASN A 94 7.76 5.86 -6.42
N GLY A 95 6.98 5.82 -7.49
CA GLY A 95 7.49 5.97 -8.85
C GLY A 95 8.49 4.88 -9.21
N SER A 96 9.75 5.26 -9.40
CA SER A 96 10.90 4.36 -9.63
C SER A 96 11.80 4.19 -8.39
N SER A 97 11.52 4.89 -7.31
CA SER A 97 12.37 4.91 -6.11
C SER A 97 11.83 3.94 -5.06
N LEU A 98 12.73 3.14 -4.50
CA LEU A 98 12.43 2.24 -3.40
C LEU A 98 12.12 3.04 -2.12
N VAL A 99 11.03 2.73 -1.44
CA VAL A 99 10.68 3.29 -0.12
C VAL A 99 11.51 2.57 0.94
N THR A 100 12.76 3.02 1.14
CA THR A 100 13.74 2.35 2.00
C THR A 100 13.35 2.33 3.47
N ALA A 101 12.58 3.34 3.92
CA ALA A 101 12.07 3.41 5.29
C ALA A 101 11.03 2.31 5.60
N PHE A 102 10.47 1.66 4.57
CA PHE A 102 9.54 0.55 4.73
C PHE A 102 10.19 -0.80 4.38
N GLN A 103 11.33 -1.05 4.96
CA GLN A 103 12.08 -2.31 4.82
C GLN A 103 12.61 -2.77 6.16
N GLY A 104 12.79 -4.09 6.29
CA GLY A 104 13.53 -4.67 7.40
C GLY A 104 15.00 -4.24 7.41
N ASP A 105 15.66 -4.43 8.53
CA ASP A 105 17.07 -4.12 8.73
C ASP A 105 17.98 -4.97 7.83
N ASP A 106 19.20 -4.48 7.58
CA ASP A 106 20.20 -5.18 6.77
C ASP A 106 20.95 -6.21 7.62
N ASN A 107 20.36 -7.40 7.66
CA ASN A 107 21.05 -8.58 8.20
C ASN A 107 21.77 -9.28 7.05
N SER A 108 23.09 -9.30 7.08
CA SER A 108 23.95 -9.87 6.03
C SER A 108 23.39 -11.16 5.41
N GLY A 109 23.03 -11.11 4.12
CA GLY A 109 22.45 -12.22 3.37
C GLY A 109 20.93 -12.33 3.38
N SER A 110 20.20 -11.51 4.15
CA SER A 110 18.73 -11.50 4.15
C SER A 110 18.16 -10.67 2.99
N ILE A 111 17.02 -11.10 2.47
CA ILE A 111 16.27 -10.32 1.49
C ILE A 111 15.51 -9.22 2.23
N ARG A 112 15.80 -7.96 1.92
CA ARG A 112 15.11 -6.82 2.53
C ARG A 112 13.78 -6.54 1.83
N GLY A 113 12.73 -6.42 2.62
CA GLY A 113 11.37 -6.10 2.17
C GLY A 113 10.51 -5.62 3.33
N PHE A 114 9.31 -5.15 3.03
CA PHE A 114 8.33 -4.79 4.06
C PHE A 114 7.52 -6.00 4.55
N ALA A 115 7.49 -7.06 3.76
CA ALA A 115 6.86 -8.33 4.09
C ALA A 115 7.56 -9.46 3.35
N GLY A 116 7.41 -10.64 3.86
CA GLY A 116 7.87 -11.87 3.25
C GLY A 116 7.38 -13.06 4.04
N ASP A 117 7.32 -14.23 3.40
CA ASP A 117 6.93 -15.47 4.06
C ASP A 117 7.60 -16.66 3.40
N PHE A 118 7.73 -17.72 4.19
CA PHE A 118 8.09 -19.04 3.75
C PHE A 118 6.82 -19.92 3.76
N VAL A 119 6.11 -19.93 2.63
CA VAL A 119 4.80 -20.57 2.56
C VAL A 119 4.91 -22.09 2.75
N THR A 120 4.14 -22.62 3.69
CA THR A 120 4.03 -24.05 3.96
C THR A 120 3.33 -24.82 2.83
N PRO A 121 3.52 -26.15 2.74
CA PRO A 121 3.33 -26.95 1.52
C PRO A 121 1.89 -27.25 1.10
N TYR A 122 0.94 -26.35 1.30
CA TYR A 122 -0.42 -26.57 0.79
C TYR A 122 -0.53 -26.07 -0.65
N SER A 123 -0.62 -26.99 -1.59
CA SER A 123 -0.66 -26.72 -3.03
C SER A 123 -1.82 -25.79 -3.45
N TYR A 124 -2.89 -25.75 -2.68
CA TYR A 124 -4.10 -24.96 -2.97
C TYR A 124 -4.22 -23.72 -2.06
N GLY A 125 -3.31 -23.54 -1.11
CA GLY A 125 -3.36 -22.48 -0.12
C GLY A 125 -2.79 -21.17 -0.63
N GLN A 126 -3.30 -20.09 -0.06
CA GLN A 126 -2.77 -18.74 -0.13
C GLN A 126 -2.62 -18.21 1.30
N VAL A 127 -1.66 -17.33 1.51
CA VAL A 127 -1.52 -16.58 2.75
C VAL A 127 -1.90 -15.13 2.52
N SER A 128 -2.57 -14.53 3.49
CA SER A 128 -2.84 -13.09 3.50
C SER A 128 -1.70 -12.38 4.21
N MET A 129 -1.17 -11.34 3.59
CA MET A 129 -0.16 -10.44 4.17
C MET A 129 -0.70 -9.03 4.18
N SER A 130 -0.84 -8.45 5.37
CA SER A 130 -1.32 -7.07 5.55
C SER A 130 -0.27 -6.25 6.26
N ASN A 131 -0.01 -5.06 5.72
CA ASN A 131 0.95 -4.11 6.29
C ASN A 131 0.47 -2.68 6.10
N SER A 132 0.94 -1.79 6.99
CA SER A 132 0.69 -0.35 6.87
C SER A 132 1.97 0.43 7.10
N PHE A 133 2.07 1.59 6.46
CA PHE A 133 3.21 2.48 6.57
C PHE A 133 2.77 3.94 6.38
N LEU A 134 3.30 4.83 7.20
CA LEU A 134 3.11 6.27 7.06
C LEU A 134 4.35 6.87 6.38
N ASP A 135 4.22 7.19 5.10
CA ASP A 135 5.28 7.83 4.31
C ASP A 135 5.23 9.36 4.43
N SER A 136 6.40 9.99 4.33
CA SER A 136 6.57 11.44 4.24
C SER A 136 7.28 11.77 2.92
N PRO A 137 6.57 11.64 1.78
CA PRO A 137 7.20 11.76 0.48
C PRO A 137 7.53 13.20 0.14
N SER A 138 8.53 13.42 -0.70
CA SER A 138 8.80 14.72 -1.30
C SER A 138 7.90 14.95 -2.52
N GLY A 139 7.44 16.21 -2.71
CA GLY A 139 6.61 16.59 -3.83
C GLY A 139 5.14 16.21 -3.68
N THR A 140 4.36 16.48 -4.71
CA THR A 140 2.90 16.36 -4.68
C THR A 140 2.34 15.16 -5.42
N SER A 141 3.04 14.65 -6.42
CA SER A 141 2.57 13.49 -7.23
C SER A 141 3.30 12.23 -6.78
N GLN A 142 2.56 11.26 -6.27
CA GLN A 142 3.07 10.00 -5.75
C GLN A 142 2.43 8.84 -6.53
N ASN A 143 3.18 7.76 -6.75
CA ASN A 143 2.64 6.52 -7.34
C ASN A 143 3.25 5.31 -6.64
N TYR A 144 2.53 4.77 -5.67
CA TYR A 144 3.00 3.63 -4.89
C TYR A 144 2.74 2.31 -5.62
N LYS A 145 3.77 1.48 -5.71
CA LYS A 145 3.81 0.22 -6.46
C LYS A 145 4.36 -0.89 -5.60
N VAL A 146 3.68 -2.02 -5.60
CA VAL A 146 4.14 -3.22 -4.89
C VAL A 146 4.95 -4.08 -5.85
N TYR A 147 6.16 -4.41 -5.44
CA TYR A 147 7.07 -5.32 -6.13
C TYR A 147 7.24 -6.60 -5.32
N PHE A 148 7.49 -7.69 -6.01
CA PHE A 148 7.74 -8.98 -5.39
C PHE A 148 8.88 -9.73 -6.08
N ARG A 149 9.46 -10.70 -5.37
CA ARG A 149 10.46 -11.61 -5.91
C ARG A 149 10.30 -13.00 -5.32
N ASN A 150 10.79 -14.00 -6.04
CA ASN A 150 11.03 -15.30 -5.46
C ASN A 150 12.29 -15.25 -4.57
N GLY A 151 12.22 -15.78 -3.37
CA GLY A 151 13.34 -15.80 -2.43
C GLY A 151 14.38 -16.89 -2.70
N TYR A 152 14.06 -17.88 -3.52
CA TYR A 152 14.97 -18.96 -3.81
C TYR A 152 15.81 -18.68 -5.07
N PRO A 153 17.14 -18.93 -5.03
CA PRO A 153 18.03 -18.56 -6.13
C PRO A 153 17.90 -19.44 -7.38
N ASN A 154 17.17 -20.56 -7.32
CA ASN A 154 16.98 -21.44 -8.46
C ASN A 154 15.59 -21.29 -9.06
N SER A 155 15.52 -20.57 -10.16
CA SER A 155 14.27 -20.27 -10.89
C SER A 155 13.55 -21.51 -11.45
N SER A 156 14.19 -22.70 -11.45
CA SER A 156 13.58 -23.93 -11.98
C SER A 156 12.57 -24.56 -11.03
N TYR A 157 12.55 -24.20 -9.75
CA TYR A 157 11.78 -24.91 -8.73
C TYR A 157 10.68 -24.10 -8.05
N GLY A 158 10.55 -22.82 -8.26
CA GLY A 158 9.53 -22.07 -7.55
C GLY A 158 9.08 -20.79 -8.22
N HIS A 159 7.79 -20.52 -8.09
CA HIS A 159 7.19 -19.26 -8.47
C HIS A 159 6.51 -18.66 -7.25
N ALA A 160 6.63 -17.35 -7.09
CA ALA A 160 5.76 -16.56 -6.23
C ALA A 160 4.53 -16.12 -7.04
N TYR A 161 3.36 -16.17 -6.42
CA TYR A 161 2.10 -15.84 -7.07
C TYR A 161 1.32 -14.80 -6.26
N ILE A 162 0.61 -13.94 -6.96
CA ILE A 162 -0.37 -13.02 -6.40
C ILE A 162 -1.76 -13.47 -6.82
N ASN A 163 -2.71 -13.51 -5.88
CA ASN A 163 -4.13 -13.81 -6.05
C ASN A 163 -4.43 -15.22 -6.57
N ARG A 164 -3.48 -16.15 -6.46
CA ARG A 164 -3.70 -17.55 -6.81
C ARG A 164 -2.79 -18.47 -6.00
N PRO A 165 -3.20 -19.74 -5.78
CA PRO A 165 -2.32 -20.77 -5.22
C PRO A 165 -1.22 -21.18 -6.22
N ASN A 166 -0.24 -21.92 -5.71
CA ASN A 166 0.83 -22.44 -6.53
C ASN A 166 0.34 -23.47 -7.57
N THR A 167 -0.41 -24.45 -7.12
CA THR A 167 -0.82 -25.60 -7.94
C THR A 167 -2.31 -25.52 -8.25
N ASN A 168 -2.65 -25.86 -9.50
CA ASN A 168 -4.03 -26.00 -9.98
C ASN A 168 -4.98 -24.88 -9.53
N PRO A 169 -4.86 -23.67 -10.10
CA PRO A 169 -5.69 -22.52 -9.71
C PRO A 169 -7.18 -22.71 -10.05
N THR A 170 -7.52 -23.73 -10.83
CA THR A 170 -8.89 -24.08 -11.24
C THR A 170 -9.50 -25.22 -10.43
N HIS A 171 -8.77 -25.72 -9.42
CA HIS A 171 -9.29 -26.75 -8.53
C HIS A 171 -10.41 -26.19 -7.65
N GLU A 172 -11.43 -26.99 -7.34
CA GLU A 172 -12.59 -26.57 -6.53
C GLU A 172 -12.25 -26.04 -5.13
N GLN A 173 -11.09 -26.44 -4.58
CA GLN A 173 -10.56 -25.96 -3.29
C GLN A 173 -9.68 -24.71 -3.43
N SER A 174 -9.43 -24.25 -4.65
CA SER A 174 -8.63 -23.05 -4.89
C SER A 174 -9.50 -21.81 -4.79
N VAL A 175 -9.02 -20.82 -4.05
CA VAL A 175 -9.72 -19.54 -3.90
C VAL A 175 -9.13 -18.53 -4.88
N ALA A 176 -9.99 -17.85 -5.65
CA ALA A 176 -9.63 -16.65 -6.38
C ALA A 176 -9.73 -15.47 -5.40
N ALA A 177 -8.59 -14.92 -5.02
CA ALA A 177 -8.51 -13.80 -4.09
C ALA A 177 -8.21 -12.48 -4.81
N CYS A 178 -8.28 -11.37 -4.09
CA CYS A 178 -7.87 -10.06 -4.61
C CYS A 178 -6.95 -9.37 -3.60
N SER A 179 -5.95 -8.66 -4.12
CA SER A 179 -5.04 -7.82 -3.33
C SER A 179 -5.40 -6.36 -3.47
N THR A 180 -5.17 -5.57 -2.43
CA THR A 180 -5.54 -4.16 -2.40
C THR A 180 -4.42 -3.26 -1.92
N ILE A 181 -4.41 -2.02 -2.40
CA ILE A 181 -3.64 -0.92 -1.85
C ILE A 181 -4.58 0.27 -1.61
N THR A 182 -4.52 0.84 -0.42
CA THR A 182 -5.28 2.04 -0.05
C THR A 182 -4.30 3.10 0.42
N LEU A 183 -4.44 4.31 -0.11
CA LEU A 183 -3.63 5.47 0.23
C LEU A 183 -4.52 6.54 0.84
N MET A 184 -4.10 7.12 1.96
CA MET A 184 -4.77 8.21 2.64
C MET A 184 -3.82 9.39 2.78
N GLU A 185 -4.19 10.55 2.25
CA GLU A 185 -3.47 11.79 2.53
C GLU A 185 -3.78 12.27 3.94
N ILE A 186 -2.72 12.47 4.73
CA ILE A 186 -2.79 12.95 6.10
C ILE A 186 -2.21 14.36 6.15
N ALA A 187 -2.95 15.32 6.65
CA ALA A 187 -2.47 16.68 6.87
C ALA A 187 -1.29 16.70 7.84
N ALA A 188 -0.22 17.46 7.50
CA ALA A 188 0.99 17.60 8.30
C ALA A 188 0.83 18.57 9.48
#